data_663f9b9fb9f07cf082bff228db982869
#
_entry.id   663f9b9fb9f07cf082bff228db982869
#
_cell.length_a   1.000
_cell.length_b   1.000
_cell.length_c   1.000
_cell.angle_alpha   90.00
_cell.angle_beta   90.00
_cell.angle_gamma   90.00
#
_symmetry.space_group_name_H-M   'P 1'
#
loop_
_entity.id
_entity.type
_entity.pdbx_description
1 polymer ?
#
loop_
_entity_poly.entity_id
_entity_poly.type
_entity_poly.pdbx_seq_one_letter_code
_entity_poly.pdbx_strand_id
1 'polypeptide(L)'
;IGINDTEDWVLRFSKTRIRLEGLEASALRLLSKFDQGGVVGAEPSMLKLQGSQLVQAFDELLMELIGEYALPENRFRRNESSSVSDDSIDMIASGRYHHRGFTLAGGTSEIQHDIIAKSVLGL
;
A
#
# COMPACT_ATOMS: atom_id res chain seq x y z
N ILE A 1 12.94 -15.25 11.71
CA ILE A 1 11.68 -14.91 12.42
C ILE A 1 11.41 -16.05 13.40
N GLY A 2 11.26 -15.76 14.69
CA GLY A 2 10.91 -16.74 15.72
C GLY A 2 9.47 -17.26 15.52
N ILE A 3 9.15 -18.45 16.10
CA ILE A 3 7.83 -19.08 15.92
C ILE A 3 6.69 -18.14 16.37
N ASN A 4 6.86 -17.40 17.47
CA ASN A 4 5.87 -16.43 17.94
C ASN A 4 5.73 -15.23 17.00
N ASP A 5 6.81 -14.80 16.36
CA ASP A 5 6.79 -13.69 15.41
C ASP A 5 6.07 -14.08 14.11
N THR A 6 6.11 -15.36 13.74
CA THR A 6 5.44 -15.88 12.53
C THR A 6 3.92 -15.83 12.66
N GLU A 7 3.35 -16.17 13.82
CA GLU A 7 1.90 -16.11 14.04
C GLU A 7 1.39 -14.67 14.00
N ASP A 8 2.10 -13.73 14.64
CA ASP A 8 1.76 -12.31 14.57
C ASP A 8 1.86 -11.76 13.15
N TRP A 9 2.93 -12.12 12.42
CA TRP A 9 3.10 -11.72 11.03
C TRP A 9 1.94 -12.24 10.15
N VAL A 10 1.58 -13.52 10.27
CA VAL A 10 0.46 -14.12 9.52
C VAL A 10 -0.87 -13.43 9.86
N LEU A 11 -1.08 -13.09 11.12
CA LEU A 11 -2.29 -12.35 11.54
C LEU A 11 -2.35 -10.95 10.90
N ARG A 12 -1.25 -10.21 10.94
CA ARG A 12 -1.15 -8.87 10.33
C ARG A 12 -1.31 -8.93 8.81
N PHE A 13 -0.69 -9.90 8.16
CA PHE A 13 -0.86 -10.15 6.73
C PHE A 13 -2.32 -10.44 6.38
N SER A 14 -2.97 -11.33 7.13
CA SER A 14 -4.38 -11.67 6.93
C SER A 14 -5.31 -10.47 7.09
N LYS A 15 -5.10 -9.64 8.12
CA LYS A 15 -5.83 -8.38 8.32
C LYS A 15 -5.61 -7.40 7.14
N THR A 16 -4.39 -7.29 6.66
CA THR A 16 -4.05 -6.41 5.54
C THR A 16 -4.70 -6.91 4.25
N ARG A 17 -4.74 -8.22 4.03
CA ARG A 17 -5.43 -8.84 2.91
C ARG A 17 -6.95 -8.60 2.94
N ILE A 18 -7.58 -8.73 4.10
CA ILE A 18 -9.02 -8.43 4.27
C ILE A 18 -9.30 -6.96 3.91
N ARG A 19 -8.42 -6.03 4.33
CA ARG A 19 -8.54 -4.61 3.96
C ARG A 19 -8.42 -4.41 2.45
N LEU A 20 -7.55 -5.14 1.76
CA LEU A 20 -7.41 -5.10 0.30
C LEU A 20 -8.71 -5.55 -0.38
N GLU A 21 -9.28 -6.67 0.04
CA GLU A 21 -10.54 -7.18 -0.51
C GLU A 21 -11.70 -6.19 -0.30
N GLY A 22 -11.75 -5.52 0.86
CA GLY A 22 -12.70 -4.43 1.13
C GLY A 22 -12.50 -3.19 0.25
N LEU A 23 -11.24 -2.84 -0.02
CA LEU A 23 -10.89 -1.74 -0.91
C LEU A 23 -11.31 -2.04 -2.36
N GLU A 24 -11.03 -3.26 -2.84
CA GLU A 24 -11.44 -3.71 -4.18
C GLU A 24 -12.97 -3.69 -4.34
N ALA A 25 -13.69 -4.22 -3.36
CA ALA A 25 -15.16 -4.18 -3.36
C ALA A 25 -15.69 -2.74 -3.39
N SER A 26 -15.05 -1.82 -2.66
CA SER A 26 -15.42 -0.41 -2.64
C SER A 26 -15.14 0.28 -3.97
N ALA A 27 -14.01 -0.04 -4.60
CA ALA A 27 -13.65 0.46 -5.93
C ALA A 27 -14.64 -0.02 -7.01
N LEU A 28 -15.02 -1.30 -6.98
CA LEU A 28 -16.01 -1.86 -7.90
C LEU A 28 -17.39 -1.21 -7.74
N ARG A 29 -17.82 -0.95 -6.49
CA ARG A 29 -19.07 -0.22 -6.22
C ARG A 29 -19.04 1.19 -6.79
N LEU A 30 -17.91 1.89 -6.62
CA LEU A 30 -17.75 3.24 -7.16
C LEU A 30 -17.80 3.24 -8.69
N LEU A 31 -17.11 2.29 -9.34
CA LEU A 31 -17.15 2.14 -10.79
C LEU A 31 -18.58 1.85 -11.30
N SER A 32 -19.30 0.94 -10.64
CA SER A 32 -20.69 0.63 -10.98
C SER A 32 -21.62 1.84 -10.81
N LYS A 33 -21.43 2.62 -9.73
CA LYS A 33 -22.18 3.86 -9.50
C LYS A 33 -21.92 4.88 -10.61
N PHE A 34 -20.67 5.02 -11.03
CA PHE A 34 -20.28 5.93 -12.12
C PHE A 34 -20.88 5.50 -13.46
N ASP A 35 -20.82 4.20 -13.78
CA ASP A 35 -21.35 3.62 -15.02
C ASP A 35 -22.88 3.82 -15.14
N GLN A 36 -23.59 3.82 -14.01
CA GLN A 36 -25.03 4.09 -13.94
C GLN A 36 -25.38 5.59 -13.95
N GLY A 37 -24.42 6.47 -14.17
CA GLY A 37 -24.62 7.93 -14.16
C GLY A 37 -24.83 8.52 -12.77
N GLY A 38 -24.46 7.80 -11.72
CA GLY A 38 -24.53 8.30 -10.34
C GLY A 38 -23.50 9.39 -10.04
N VAL A 39 -23.81 10.28 -9.12
CA VAL A 39 -22.90 11.34 -8.68
C VAL A 39 -21.81 10.72 -7.79
N VAL A 40 -20.56 10.97 -8.14
CA VAL A 40 -19.37 10.58 -7.35
C VAL A 40 -19.08 11.69 -6.34
N GLY A 41 -19.04 11.35 -5.06
CA GLY A 41 -18.73 12.26 -3.95
C GLY A 41 -17.28 12.17 -3.50
N ALA A 42 -17.07 11.95 -2.20
CA ALA A 42 -15.76 11.82 -1.59
C ALA A 42 -15.15 10.40 -1.69
N GLU A 43 -15.85 9.46 -2.32
CA GLU A 43 -15.41 8.06 -2.41
C GLU A 43 -14.00 7.89 -3.03
N PRO A 44 -13.61 8.60 -4.11
CA PRO A 44 -12.26 8.51 -4.66
C PRO A 44 -11.17 8.92 -3.65
N SER A 45 -11.44 9.96 -2.84
CA SER A 45 -10.54 10.41 -1.80
C SER A 45 -10.35 9.36 -0.71
N MET A 46 -11.43 8.67 -0.32
CA MET A 46 -11.38 7.55 0.62
C MET A 46 -10.57 6.37 0.07
N LEU A 47 -10.81 6.00 -1.20
CA LEU A 47 -10.06 4.92 -1.86
C LEU A 47 -8.57 5.25 -1.96
N LYS A 48 -8.23 6.49 -2.30
CA LYS A 48 -6.85 6.96 -2.38
C LYS A 48 -6.14 6.87 -1.02
N LEU A 49 -6.77 7.34 0.05
CA LEU A 49 -6.21 7.27 1.41
C LEU A 49 -5.98 5.82 1.83
N GLN A 50 -6.99 4.97 1.70
CA GLN A 50 -6.90 3.57 2.08
C GLN A 50 -5.89 2.81 1.22
N GLY A 51 -5.85 3.06 -0.09
CA GLY A 51 -4.92 2.42 -1.01
C GLY A 51 -3.46 2.77 -0.69
N SER A 52 -3.15 4.04 -0.47
CA SER A 52 -1.78 4.47 -0.12
C SER A 52 -1.31 3.89 1.23
N GLN A 53 -2.18 3.80 2.22
CA GLN A 53 -1.88 3.17 3.51
C GLN A 53 -1.70 1.65 3.38
N LEU A 54 -2.51 1.02 2.55
CA LEU A 54 -2.49 -0.42 2.35
C LEU A 54 -1.20 -0.89 1.66
N VAL A 55 -0.77 -0.18 0.61
CA VAL A 55 0.50 -0.45 -0.06
C VAL A 55 1.66 -0.37 0.93
N GLN A 56 1.71 0.69 1.76
CA GLN A 56 2.76 0.83 2.77
C GLN A 56 2.71 -0.28 3.83
N ALA A 57 1.51 -0.72 4.22
CA ALA A 57 1.38 -1.84 5.16
C ALA A 57 1.91 -3.16 4.58
N PHE A 58 1.69 -3.42 3.29
CA PHE A 58 2.29 -4.57 2.61
C PHE A 58 3.82 -4.45 2.51
N ASP A 59 4.34 -3.26 2.18
CA ASP A 59 5.78 -3.02 2.13
C ASP A 59 6.45 -3.32 3.48
N GLU A 60 5.86 -2.88 4.60
CA GLU A 60 6.39 -3.18 5.94
C GLU A 60 6.39 -4.69 6.24
N LEU A 61 5.31 -5.39 5.89
CA LEU A 61 5.23 -6.85 6.06
C LEU A 61 6.27 -7.59 5.20
N LEU A 62 6.49 -7.14 3.98
CA LEU A 62 7.52 -7.70 3.10
C LEU A 62 8.93 -7.43 3.62
N MET A 63 9.19 -6.21 4.12
CA MET A 63 10.49 -5.86 4.70
C MET A 63 10.79 -6.69 5.95
N GLU A 64 9.80 -6.95 6.80
CA GLU A 64 9.96 -7.84 7.96
C GLU A 64 10.25 -9.28 7.54
N LEU A 65 9.60 -9.77 6.48
CA LEU A 65 9.81 -11.13 5.97
C LEU A 65 11.24 -11.32 5.45
N ILE A 66 11.77 -10.31 4.75
CA ILE A 66 13.13 -10.33 4.19
C ILE A 66 14.16 -10.11 5.28
N GLY A 67 13.82 -9.38 6.35
CA GLY A 67 14.69 -9.09 7.48
C GLY A 67 15.94 -8.29 7.08
N GLU A 68 17.10 -8.71 7.57
CA GLU A 68 18.38 -8.01 7.32
C GLU A 68 18.81 -8.01 5.84
N TYR A 69 18.26 -8.90 5.00
CA TYR A 69 18.49 -8.87 3.57
C TYR A 69 17.80 -7.69 2.87
N ALA A 70 16.88 -7.00 3.55
CA ALA A 70 16.22 -5.79 3.05
C ALA A 70 17.12 -4.54 3.11
N LEU A 71 18.26 -4.61 3.77
CA LEU A 71 19.25 -3.55 3.95
C LEU A 71 20.60 -4.05 3.38
N PRO A 72 21.17 -3.43 2.42
CA PRO A 72 21.06 -2.13 1.78
C PRO A 72 20.46 -2.22 0.37
N GLU A 73 20.02 -1.07 -0.19
CA GLU A 73 19.73 -0.95 -1.61
C GLU A 73 20.99 -1.22 -2.44
N ASN A 74 21.15 -2.46 -2.92
CA ASN A 74 22.37 -2.93 -3.58
C ASN A 74 22.39 -2.54 -5.07
N ARG A 75 22.25 -1.25 -5.40
CA ARG A 75 22.44 -0.74 -6.77
C ARG A 75 23.85 -1.00 -7.32
N PHE A 76 24.81 -1.28 -6.45
CA PHE A 76 26.22 -1.46 -6.81
C PHE A 76 26.63 -2.92 -7.04
N ARG A 77 25.81 -3.91 -6.73
CA ARG A 77 26.10 -5.34 -6.93
C ARG A 77 25.72 -5.88 -8.32
N ARG A 78 25.32 -5.04 -9.25
CA ARG A 78 24.90 -5.47 -10.60
C ARG A 78 25.98 -6.20 -11.43
N ASN A 79 27.22 -6.29 -10.97
CA ASN A 79 28.33 -6.91 -11.69
C ASN A 79 28.77 -8.28 -11.17
N GLU A 80 28.18 -8.77 -10.09
CA GLU A 80 28.42 -10.14 -9.66
C GLU A 80 27.18 -10.96 -10.01
N SER A 81 27.34 -12.14 -10.56
CA SER A 81 26.28 -13.08 -10.96
C SER A 81 25.33 -13.35 -9.80
N SER A 82 24.41 -12.43 -9.56
CA SER A 82 23.40 -12.54 -8.53
C SER A 82 22.31 -13.51 -8.98
N SER A 83 21.87 -14.35 -8.06
CA SER A 83 20.72 -15.23 -8.28
C SER A 83 19.46 -14.37 -8.47
N VAL A 84 18.44 -14.92 -9.14
CA VAL A 84 17.13 -14.25 -9.36
C VAL A 84 16.48 -13.76 -8.04
N SER A 85 16.88 -14.33 -6.90
CA SER A 85 16.43 -13.94 -5.57
C SER A 85 16.92 -12.54 -5.15
N ASP A 86 18.12 -12.13 -5.54
CA ASP A 86 18.68 -10.84 -5.14
C ASP A 86 17.97 -9.66 -5.83
N ASP A 87 17.65 -9.80 -7.13
CA ASP A 87 16.90 -8.78 -7.87
C ASP A 87 15.50 -8.54 -7.28
N SER A 88 14.84 -9.60 -6.80
CA SER A 88 13.52 -9.50 -6.19
C SER A 88 13.57 -8.76 -4.86
N ILE A 89 14.59 -8.98 -4.04
CA ILE A 89 14.80 -8.30 -2.76
C ILE A 89 15.07 -6.82 -2.98
N ASP A 90 15.93 -6.49 -3.95
CA ASP A 90 16.24 -5.09 -4.31
C ASP A 90 14.99 -4.35 -4.82
N MET A 91 14.13 -5.03 -5.58
CA MET A 91 12.85 -4.48 -6.03
C MET A 91 11.90 -4.17 -4.87
N ILE A 92 11.83 -5.02 -3.85
CA ILE A 92 10.97 -4.81 -2.68
C ILE A 92 11.47 -3.61 -1.87
N ALA A 93 12.77 -3.54 -1.57
CA ALA A 93 13.36 -2.42 -0.83
C ALA A 93 13.18 -1.09 -1.58
N SER A 94 13.44 -1.07 -2.88
CA SER A 94 13.25 0.09 -3.76
C SER A 94 11.77 0.50 -3.82
N GLY A 95 10.86 -0.47 -3.95
CA GLY A 95 9.41 -0.26 -3.96
C GLY A 95 8.93 0.43 -2.69
N ARG A 96 9.38 -0.01 -1.51
CA ARG A 96 9.04 0.61 -0.23
C ARG A 96 9.34 2.11 -0.21
N TYR A 97 10.53 2.53 -0.67
CA TYR A 97 10.88 3.94 -0.72
C TYR A 97 10.01 4.72 -1.71
N HIS A 98 9.73 4.14 -2.88
CA HIS A 98 8.86 4.74 -3.88
C HIS A 98 7.43 4.92 -3.36
N HIS A 99 6.87 3.91 -2.70
CA HIS A 99 5.49 3.93 -2.23
C HIS A 99 5.26 4.92 -1.07
N ARG A 100 6.32 5.35 -0.36
CA ARG A 100 6.21 6.48 0.59
C ARG A 100 5.74 7.76 -0.08
N GLY A 101 6.08 7.96 -1.35
CA GLY A 101 5.60 9.09 -2.15
C GLY A 101 4.09 9.09 -2.41
N PHE A 102 3.40 7.95 -2.27
CA PHE A 102 1.96 7.86 -2.52
C PHE A 102 1.11 8.64 -1.51
N THR A 103 1.64 8.99 -0.35
CA THR A 103 0.97 9.91 0.58
C THR A 103 0.94 11.35 0.09
N LEU A 104 1.82 11.70 -0.86
CA LEU A 104 1.92 13.03 -1.47
C LEU A 104 1.34 13.05 -2.89
N ALA A 105 1.59 12.00 -3.67
CA ALA A 105 1.16 11.90 -5.07
C ALA A 105 -0.37 11.87 -5.20
N GLY A 106 -0.90 12.55 -6.22
CA GLY A 106 -2.34 12.60 -6.46
C GLY A 106 -3.15 13.37 -5.41
N GLY A 107 -2.52 14.33 -4.75
CA GLY A 107 -3.06 15.06 -3.60
C GLY A 107 -2.63 14.44 -2.27
N THR A 108 -2.14 15.25 -1.35
CA THR A 108 -1.64 14.77 -0.07
C THR A 108 -2.75 14.12 0.78
N SER A 109 -2.37 13.32 1.75
CA SER A 109 -3.33 12.69 2.67
C SER A 109 -4.18 13.75 3.39
N GLU A 110 -3.60 14.89 3.75
CA GLU A 110 -4.28 16.01 4.39
C GLU A 110 -5.34 16.62 3.47
N ILE A 111 -5.01 16.84 2.18
CA ILE A 111 -5.96 17.33 1.18
C ILE A 111 -7.11 16.33 0.99
N GLN A 112 -6.83 15.04 0.97
CA GLN A 112 -7.88 14.03 0.84
C GLN A 112 -8.81 14.02 2.06
N HIS A 113 -8.27 14.16 3.28
CA HIS A 113 -9.09 14.31 4.49
C HIS A 113 -9.96 15.56 4.45
N ASP A 114 -9.39 16.69 3.97
CA ASP A 114 -10.12 17.95 3.84
C ASP A 114 -11.28 17.85 2.81
N ILE A 115 -11.04 17.19 1.68
CA ILE A 115 -12.09 16.89 0.68
C ILE A 115 -13.22 16.06 1.30
N ILE A 116 -12.88 15.00 2.05
CA ILE A 116 -13.87 14.15 2.71
C ILE A 116 -14.67 14.95 3.75
N ALA A 117 -13.98 15.73 4.59
CA ALA A 117 -14.63 16.56 5.60
C ALA A 117 -15.61 17.57 4.98
N LYS A 118 -15.19 18.27 3.95
CA LYS A 118 -16.06 19.23 3.23
C LYS A 118 -17.24 18.56 2.54
N SER A 119 -16.99 17.45 1.86
CA SER A 119 -18.02 16.75 1.07
C SER A 119 -19.05 16.01 1.94
N VAL A 120 -18.62 15.43 3.07
CA VAL A 120 -19.47 14.57 3.90
C VAL A 120 -20.04 15.29 5.11
N LEU A 121 -19.23 16.16 5.74
CA LEU A 121 -19.59 16.83 6.99
C LEU A 121 -20.07 18.28 6.76
N GLY A 122 -19.83 18.84 5.57
CA GLY A 122 -20.19 20.22 5.26
C GLY A 122 -19.33 21.27 5.97
N LEU A 123 -18.10 20.90 6.33
CA LEU A 123 -17.15 21.77 7.04
C LEU A 123 -16.37 22.67 6.09
#